data_009621184e3f6e899677bf074c3ad158
#
_entry.id   009621184e3f6e899677bf074c3ad158
#
_cell.length_a   1.000
_cell.length_b   1.000
_cell.length_c   1.000
_cell.angle_alpha   90.00
_cell.angle_beta   90.00
_cell.angle_gamma   90.00
#
_symmetry.space_group_name_H-M   'P 1'
#
loop_
_entity.id
_entity.type
_entity.pdbx_description
1 polymer ?
#
loop_
_entity_poly.entity_id
_entity_poly.type
_entity_poly.pdbx_seq_one_letter_code
_entity_poly.pdbx_strand_id
1 'polypeptide(L)'
;MSLTSQLDRYLSVRRSLGYDLSTCERILRRFIRFADREGAVHIDTALFLRWHATLAEACISTRAARLTVVRLFAQWLSSFDPAHEVPPQGLLPGSVQRSRPHIYTDAEIGSIIVAAKALPSIYGLRGLTCSTLFGLIAVTGLRISEALALDRDDLDTDLGVLRVRQGKLGKERLLPLDQSVVTELTGYLTERDRLIGHPAKPLFVTDKATRLTDCSARYNFARACQQIGLRTHQPYCKHGRGPRIHDLRHSFAVKTMIGWYRTGKDPAREMIRLTTYLGHSDPSNTYWYLEAVPELLDLAMARATANGGEAYQ
;
A
#
# COMPACT_ATOMS: atom_id res chain seq x y z
N MET A 1 -26.63 -24.58 12.67
CA MET A 1 -26.04 -23.29 13.16
C MET A 1 -26.36 -22.19 12.14
N SER A 2 -26.61 -20.93 12.59
CA SER A 2 -26.82 -19.82 11.65
C SER A 2 -25.53 -19.45 10.91
N LEU A 3 -25.66 -18.92 9.69
CA LEU A 3 -24.48 -18.42 8.93
C LEU A 3 -23.71 -17.33 9.72
N THR A 4 -24.42 -16.54 10.51
CA THR A 4 -23.80 -15.53 11.40
C THR A 4 -22.89 -16.16 12.44
N SER A 5 -23.35 -17.23 13.16
CA SER A 5 -22.50 -17.90 14.16
C SER A 5 -21.31 -18.62 13.54
N GLN A 6 -21.49 -19.17 12.33
CA GLN A 6 -20.42 -19.79 11.56
C GLN A 6 -19.37 -18.74 11.10
N LEU A 7 -19.81 -17.54 10.71
CA LEU A 7 -18.91 -16.44 10.39
C LEU A 7 -18.08 -16.02 11.61
N ASP A 8 -18.71 -15.84 12.76
CA ASP A 8 -17.98 -15.41 13.97
C ASP A 8 -16.91 -16.45 14.36
N ARG A 9 -17.22 -17.75 14.23
CA ARG A 9 -16.24 -18.83 14.41
C ARG A 9 -15.11 -18.76 13.38
N TYR A 10 -15.42 -18.58 12.09
CA TYR A 10 -14.42 -18.43 11.03
C TYR A 10 -13.46 -17.27 11.31
N LEU A 11 -14.01 -16.11 11.65
CA LEU A 11 -13.23 -14.91 11.96
C LEU A 11 -12.35 -15.11 13.19
N SER A 12 -12.87 -15.74 14.24
CA SER A 12 -12.12 -16.05 15.45
C SER A 12 -10.91 -16.95 15.16
N VAL A 13 -11.12 -18.06 14.46
CA VAL A 13 -10.04 -18.99 14.09
C VAL A 13 -8.99 -18.29 13.21
N ARG A 14 -9.43 -17.53 12.22
CA ARG A 14 -8.47 -16.83 11.32
C ARG A 14 -7.68 -15.74 12.04
N ARG A 15 -8.31 -15.04 12.99
CA ARG A 15 -7.65 -14.02 13.80
C ARG A 15 -6.63 -14.61 14.77
N SER A 16 -6.92 -15.75 15.37
CA SER A 16 -5.94 -16.46 16.24
C SER A 16 -4.69 -16.89 15.47
N LEU A 17 -4.79 -17.05 14.14
CA LEU A 17 -3.68 -17.30 13.24
C LEU A 17 -2.97 -16.02 12.75
N GLY A 18 -3.31 -14.83 13.29
CA GLY A 18 -2.66 -13.55 13.00
C GLY A 18 -3.15 -12.83 11.74
N TYR A 19 -4.30 -13.22 11.16
CA TYR A 19 -4.85 -12.51 9.98
C TYR A 19 -5.67 -11.29 10.38
N ASP A 20 -5.39 -10.12 9.79
CA ASP A 20 -6.32 -8.99 9.80
C ASP A 20 -7.41 -9.20 8.74
N LEU A 21 -8.62 -9.41 9.20
CA LEU A 21 -9.78 -9.69 8.36
C LEU A 21 -10.80 -8.56 8.33
N SER A 22 -10.43 -7.34 8.69
CA SER A 22 -11.36 -6.19 8.80
C SER A 22 -12.17 -5.96 7.51
N THR A 23 -11.51 -6.00 6.36
CA THR A 23 -12.18 -5.86 5.05
C THR A 23 -13.00 -7.10 4.69
N CYS A 24 -12.46 -8.30 4.95
CA CYS A 24 -13.18 -9.56 4.68
C CYS A 24 -14.44 -9.67 5.54
N GLU A 25 -14.37 -9.36 6.83
CA GLU A 25 -15.50 -9.32 7.74
C GLU A 25 -16.59 -8.37 7.24
N ARG A 26 -16.25 -7.15 6.84
CA ARG A 26 -17.23 -6.20 6.31
C ARG A 26 -17.96 -6.74 5.07
N ILE A 27 -17.26 -7.42 4.17
CA ILE A 27 -17.83 -8.04 2.98
C ILE A 27 -18.75 -9.19 3.38
N LEU A 28 -18.27 -10.12 4.24
CA LEU A 28 -19.00 -11.31 4.67
C LEU A 28 -20.25 -10.94 5.49
N ARG A 29 -20.18 -9.99 6.41
CA ARG A 29 -21.36 -9.54 7.15
C ARG A 29 -22.43 -8.91 6.25
N ARG A 30 -22.03 -8.26 5.15
CA ARG A 30 -23.00 -7.76 4.16
C ARG A 30 -23.63 -8.91 3.37
N PHE A 31 -22.84 -9.89 2.99
CA PHE A 31 -23.32 -11.08 2.29
C PHE A 31 -24.28 -11.91 3.17
N ILE A 32 -23.91 -12.18 4.42
CA ILE A 32 -24.73 -12.94 5.36
C ILE A 32 -26.05 -12.22 5.65
N ARG A 33 -26.03 -10.91 5.89
CA ARG A 33 -27.29 -10.15 6.04
C ARG A 33 -28.21 -10.25 4.82
N PHE A 34 -27.65 -10.42 3.64
CA PHE A 34 -28.43 -10.70 2.44
C PHE A 34 -28.96 -12.14 2.47
N ALA A 35 -28.12 -13.12 2.77
CA ALA A 35 -28.48 -14.54 2.88
C ALA A 35 -29.62 -14.76 3.91
N ASP A 36 -29.53 -14.12 5.08
CA ASP A 36 -30.57 -14.18 6.13
C ASP A 36 -31.91 -13.64 5.64
N ARG A 37 -31.92 -12.56 4.82
CA ARG A 37 -33.16 -12.01 4.23
C ARG A 37 -33.76 -12.92 3.17
N GLU A 38 -32.92 -13.66 2.45
CA GLU A 38 -33.36 -14.68 1.48
C GLU A 38 -33.77 -16.01 2.15
N GLY A 39 -33.65 -16.10 3.48
CA GLY A 39 -33.92 -17.35 4.22
C GLY A 39 -32.92 -18.47 3.91
N ALA A 40 -31.73 -18.14 3.39
CA ALA A 40 -30.75 -19.12 2.99
C ALA A 40 -29.98 -19.66 4.21
N VAL A 41 -29.96 -20.98 4.37
CA VAL A 41 -29.22 -21.70 5.41
C VAL A 41 -27.85 -22.18 4.91
N HIS A 42 -27.68 -22.33 3.61
CA HIS A 42 -26.44 -22.73 2.95
C HIS A 42 -26.01 -21.66 1.93
N ILE A 43 -24.73 -21.63 1.65
CA ILE A 43 -24.16 -20.79 0.57
C ILE A 43 -24.16 -21.63 -0.70
N ASP A 44 -24.68 -21.07 -1.79
CA ASP A 44 -24.56 -21.59 -3.14
C ASP A 44 -24.17 -20.49 -4.13
N THR A 45 -23.81 -20.88 -5.33
CA THR A 45 -23.42 -19.96 -6.42
C THR A 45 -24.55 -19.02 -6.80
N ALA A 46 -25.80 -19.48 -6.80
CA ALA A 46 -26.97 -18.69 -7.16
C ALA A 46 -27.22 -17.57 -6.12
N LEU A 47 -27.11 -17.88 -4.83
CA LEU A 47 -27.21 -16.91 -3.73
C LEU A 47 -26.14 -15.81 -3.88
N PHE A 48 -24.89 -16.20 -4.18
CA PHE A 48 -23.81 -15.23 -4.41
C PHE A 48 -24.14 -14.31 -5.60
N LEU A 49 -24.62 -14.84 -6.72
CA LEU A 49 -24.97 -14.06 -7.90
C LEU A 49 -26.13 -13.09 -7.62
N ARG A 50 -27.20 -13.53 -6.91
CA ARG A 50 -28.27 -12.65 -6.50
C ARG A 50 -27.77 -11.51 -5.61
N TRP A 51 -26.94 -11.83 -4.58
CA TRP A 51 -26.32 -10.79 -3.76
C TRP A 51 -25.48 -9.83 -4.58
N HIS A 52 -24.65 -10.37 -5.48
CA HIS A 52 -23.78 -9.58 -6.34
C HIS A 52 -24.57 -8.61 -7.23
N ALA A 53 -25.73 -9.03 -7.74
CA ALA A 53 -26.64 -8.21 -8.56
C ALA A 53 -27.24 -7.02 -7.78
N THR A 54 -27.39 -7.13 -6.44
CA THR A 54 -27.89 -6.03 -5.59
C THR A 54 -26.85 -4.93 -5.35
N LEU A 55 -25.60 -5.18 -5.72
CA LEU A 55 -24.51 -4.23 -5.47
C LEU A 55 -24.37 -3.34 -6.70
N ALA A 56 -24.43 -2.02 -6.47
CA ALA A 56 -24.22 -1.03 -7.51
C ALA A 56 -22.92 -1.30 -8.30
N GLU A 57 -22.81 -0.74 -9.49
CA GLU A 57 -21.66 -0.89 -10.38
C GLU A 57 -20.33 -0.75 -9.65
N ALA A 58 -19.66 -1.88 -9.47
CA ALA A 58 -18.36 -1.95 -8.89
C ALA A 58 -17.34 -2.31 -9.96
N CYS A 59 -16.12 -1.76 -9.83
CA CYS A 59 -15.03 -2.11 -10.72
C CYS A 59 -14.70 -3.62 -10.63
N ILE A 60 -14.13 -4.17 -11.70
CA ILE A 60 -13.80 -5.60 -11.84
C ILE A 60 -13.00 -6.11 -10.62
N SER A 61 -12.02 -5.35 -10.16
CA SER A 61 -11.21 -5.74 -9.00
C SER A 61 -12.02 -5.88 -7.70
N THR A 62 -13.00 -5.00 -7.49
CA THR A 62 -13.89 -5.08 -6.33
C THR A 62 -14.81 -6.28 -6.42
N ARG A 63 -15.32 -6.60 -7.61
CA ARG A 63 -16.14 -7.79 -7.87
C ARG A 63 -15.35 -9.07 -7.60
N ALA A 64 -14.13 -9.17 -8.15
CA ALA A 64 -13.24 -10.31 -7.92
C ALA A 64 -12.86 -10.48 -6.45
N ALA A 65 -12.59 -9.39 -5.73
CA ALA A 65 -12.31 -9.45 -4.30
C ALA A 65 -13.50 -9.96 -3.48
N ARG A 66 -14.73 -9.55 -3.81
CA ARG A 66 -15.95 -10.06 -3.15
C ARG A 66 -16.14 -11.55 -3.39
N LEU A 67 -15.97 -12.00 -4.64
CA LEU A 67 -16.04 -13.42 -4.98
C LEU A 67 -14.99 -14.21 -4.20
N THR A 68 -13.75 -13.78 -4.19
CA THR A 68 -12.66 -14.44 -3.45
C THR A 68 -12.97 -14.58 -1.97
N VAL A 69 -13.47 -13.52 -1.34
CA VAL A 69 -13.81 -13.52 0.10
C VAL A 69 -14.94 -14.50 0.41
N VAL A 70 -16.02 -14.49 -0.38
CA VAL A 70 -17.14 -15.42 -0.18
C VAL A 70 -16.72 -16.86 -0.47
N ARG A 71 -15.94 -17.09 -1.52
CA ARG A 71 -15.40 -18.42 -1.84
C ARG A 71 -14.58 -19.03 -0.69
N LEU A 72 -13.65 -18.25 -0.12
CA LEU A 72 -12.82 -18.73 0.99
C LEU A 72 -13.64 -19.07 2.23
N PHE A 73 -14.70 -18.34 2.48
CA PHE A 73 -15.63 -18.65 3.57
C PHE A 73 -16.48 -19.88 3.24
N ALA A 74 -17.04 -19.98 2.03
CA ALA A 74 -17.79 -21.14 1.57
C ALA A 74 -16.93 -22.41 1.59
N GLN A 75 -15.67 -22.33 1.17
CA GLN A 75 -14.72 -23.44 1.23
C GLN A 75 -14.45 -23.91 2.66
N TRP A 76 -14.36 -22.97 3.61
CA TRP A 76 -14.22 -23.32 5.02
C TRP A 76 -15.50 -23.99 5.55
N LEU A 77 -16.69 -23.52 5.17
CA LEU A 77 -17.96 -24.11 5.57
C LEU A 77 -18.15 -25.51 4.97
N SER A 78 -17.84 -25.69 3.69
CA SER A 78 -18.01 -26.96 3.00
C SER A 78 -17.12 -28.09 3.57
N SER A 79 -16.06 -27.74 4.32
CA SER A 79 -15.25 -28.73 5.03
C SER A 79 -15.96 -29.35 6.26
N PHE A 80 -17.04 -28.71 6.74
CA PHE A 80 -17.87 -29.22 7.86
C PHE A 80 -19.26 -29.65 7.39
N ASP A 81 -19.79 -29.04 6.34
CA ASP A 81 -21.10 -29.30 5.79
C ASP A 81 -21.05 -29.20 4.25
N PRO A 82 -21.10 -30.35 3.53
CA PRO A 82 -21.03 -30.40 2.08
C PRO A 82 -22.25 -29.77 1.37
N ALA A 83 -23.31 -29.40 2.10
CA ALA A 83 -24.44 -28.65 1.56
C ALA A 83 -24.06 -27.19 1.14
N HIS A 84 -22.93 -26.70 1.63
CA HIS A 84 -22.38 -25.42 1.16
C HIS A 84 -21.62 -25.60 -0.15
N GLU A 85 -22.09 -24.93 -1.21
CA GLU A 85 -21.39 -24.88 -2.50
C GLU A 85 -20.32 -23.79 -2.49
N VAL A 86 -19.15 -24.10 -3.08
CA VAL A 86 -18.07 -23.13 -3.28
C VAL A 86 -18.23 -22.48 -4.66
N PRO A 87 -18.62 -21.21 -4.77
CA PRO A 87 -18.74 -20.54 -6.07
C PRO A 87 -17.48 -20.71 -6.93
N PRO A 88 -17.54 -21.03 -8.22
CA PRO A 88 -16.36 -21.35 -9.04
C PRO A 88 -15.40 -20.17 -9.16
N GLN A 89 -14.12 -20.47 -9.28
CA GLN A 89 -13.09 -19.46 -9.60
C GLN A 89 -13.33 -18.97 -11.05
N GLY A 90 -13.37 -17.67 -11.28
CA GLY A 90 -13.67 -17.15 -12.61
C GLY A 90 -15.18 -17.00 -12.93
N LEU A 91 -16.07 -17.22 -11.94
CA LEU A 91 -17.52 -17.01 -12.09
C LEU A 91 -17.89 -15.63 -12.65
N LEU A 92 -17.12 -14.60 -12.30
CA LEU A 92 -17.34 -13.24 -12.79
C LEU A 92 -16.39 -12.94 -13.95
N PRO A 93 -16.91 -12.35 -15.04
CA PRO A 93 -16.08 -12.02 -16.20
C PRO A 93 -15.07 -10.93 -15.88
N GLY A 94 -13.92 -11.01 -16.51
CA GLY A 94 -12.87 -10.00 -16.50
C GLY A 94 -11.64 -10.39 -15.67
N SER A 95 -10.48 -10.04 -16.21
CA SER A 95 -9.19 -10.15 -15.50
C SER A 95 -8.87 -8.84 -14.78
N VAL A 96 -8.35 -8.95 -13.57
CA VAL A 96 -7.80 -7.77 -12.86
C VAL A 96 -6.43 -7.47 -13.44
N GLN A 97 -6.37 -6.57 -14.41
CA GLN A 97 -5.08 -6.04 -14.85
C GLN A 97 -4.51 -5.10 -13.76
N ARG A 98 -3.29 -5.39 -13.34
CA ARG A 98 -2.55 -4.50 -12.43
C ARG A 98 -2.19 -3.23 -13.20
N SER A 99 -2.72 -2.08 -12.79
CA SER A 99 -2.39 -0.81 -13.44
C SER A 99 -0.90 -0.51 -13.31
N ARG A 100 -0.27 -0.07 -14.41
CA ARG A 100 1.12 0.40 -14.37
C ARG A 100 1.24 1.56 -13.38
N PRO A 101 2.25 1.57 -12.50
CA PRO A 101 2.50 2.68 -11.59
C PRO A 101 3.04 3.88 -12.37
N HIS A 102 2.80 5.06 -11.86
CA HIS A 102 3.54 6.24 -12.30
C HIS A 102 4.93 6.22 -11.63
N ILE A 103 5.98 6.32 -12.45
CA ILE A 103 7.35 6.41 -11.94
C ILE A 103 7.74 7.90 -11.92
N TYR A 104 7.75 8.46 -10.72
CA TYR A 104 8.06 9.87 -10.53
C TYR A 104 9.53 10.16 -10.85
N THR A 105 9.77 11.21 -11.62
CA THR A 105 11.09 11.81 -11.77
C THR A 105 11.51 12.55 -10.50
N ASP A 106 12.81 12.89 -10.36
CA ASP A 106 13.28 13.66 -9.20
C ASP A 106 12.69 15.06 -9.19
N ALA A 107 12.51 15.66 -10.38
CA ALA A 107 11.85 16.95 -10.54
C ALA A 107 10.38 16.93 -10.08
N GLU A 108 9.63 15.88 -10.44
CA GLU A 108 8.24 15.72 -9.99
C GLU A 108 8.17 15.53 -8.47
N ILE A 109 9.07 14.72 -7.87
CA ILE A 109 9.15 14.54 -6.41
C ILE A 109 9.44 15.87 -5.73
N GLY A 110 10.42 16.62 -6.21
CA GLY A 110 10.74 17.95 -5.69
C GLY A 110 9.54 18.90 -5.76
N SER A 111 8.85 18.93 -6.90
CA SER A 111 7.65 19.74 -7.10
C SER A 111 6.50 19.34 -6.16
N ILE A 112 6.29 18.04 -5.92
CA ILE A 112 5.30 17.53 -4.97
C ILE A 112 5.64 18.01 -3.55
N ILE A 113 6.91 17.94 -3.13
CA ILE A 113 7.35 18.36 -1.79
C ILE A 113 7.12 19.86 -1.61
N VAL A 114 7.49 20.69 -2.60
CA VAL A 114 7.26 22.14 -2.59
C VAL A 114 5.76 22.47 -2.52
N ALA A 115 4.95 21.86 -3.37
CA ALA A 115 3.50 22.03 -3.36
C ALA A 115 2.86 21.56 -2.05
N ALA A 116 3.34 20.46 -1.48
CA ALA A 116 2.87 19.97 -0.19
C ALA A 116 3.19 20.94 0.95
N LYS A 117 4.39 21.54 0.94
CA LYS A 117 4.81 22.56 1.93
C LYS A 117 3.94 23.81 1.87
N ALA A 118 3.43 24.15 0.70
CA ALA A 118 2.55 25.30 0.46
C ALA A 118 1.05 25.01 0.77
N LEU A 119 0.70 23.81 1.24
CA LEU A 119 -0.70 23.49 1.56
C LEU A 119 -1.24 24.38 2.68
N PRO A 120 -2.46 24.94 2.53
CA PRO A 120 -3.07 25.79 3.53
C PRO A 120 -3.21 25.10 4.88
N SER A 121 -2.77 25.76 5.95
CA SER A 121 -2.83 25.28 7.32
C SER A 121 -3.08 26.47 8.27
N ILE A 122 -3.95 26.29 9.26
CA ILE A 122 -4.24 27.32 10.26
C ILE A 122 -3.01 27.59 11.14
N TYR A 123 -2.28 26.52 11.47
CA TYR A 123 -1.11 26.58 12.36
C TYR A 123 0.22 26.31 11.65
N GLY A 124 0.26 26.27 10.33
CA GLY A 124 1.46 25.98 9.55
C GLY A 124 1.92 24.52 9.51
N LEU A 125 1.31 23.64 10.30
CA LEU A 125 1.77 22.28 10.52
C LEU A 125 1.45 21.33 9.37
N ARG A 126 0.33 21.51 8.68
CA ARG A 126 -0.10 20.60 7.59
C ARG A 126 0.94 20.52 6.46
N GLY A 127 1.40 21.67 5.98
CA GLY A 127 2.40 21.72 4.91
C GLY A 127 3.70 21.05 5.34
N LEU A 128 4.18 21.38 6.52
CA LEU A 128 5.38 20.79 7.11
C LEU A 128 5.27 19.26 7.24
N THR A 129 4.18 18.76 7.83
CA THR A 129 3.94 17.32 8.01
C THR A 129 3.81 16.59 6.67
N CYS A 130 3.07 17.15 5.71
CA CYS A 130 2.85 16.48 4.42
C CYS A 130 4.12 16.45 3.56
N SER A 131 4.87 17.54 3.49
CA SER A 131 6.13 17.59 2.72
C SER A 131 7.16 16.59 3.26
N THR A 132 7.32 16.53 4.58
CA THR A 132 8.25 15.59 5.24
C THR A 132 7.81 14.13 5.05
N LEU A 133 6.50 13.84 5.19
CA LEU A 133 5.95 12.50 4.96
C LEU A 133 6.19 12.01 3.54
N PHE A 134 5.90 12.86 2.54
CA PHE A 134 6.07 12.49 1.13
C PHE A 134 7.54 12.34 0.77
N GLY A 135 8.40 13.21 1.27
CA GLY A 135 9.84 13.10 1.14
C GLY A 135 10.37 11.79 1.74
N LEU A 136 9.99 11.46 2.98
CA LEU A 136 10.39 10.21 3.63
C LEU A 136 9.96 8.99 2.81
N ILE A 137 8.72 8.94 2.32
CA ILE A 137 8.25 7.81 1.50
C ILE A 137 9.05 7.73 0.18
N ALA A 138 9.37 8.87 -0.44
CA ALA A 138 10.12 8.91 -1.69
C ALA A 138 11.54 8.37 -1.55
N VAL A 139 12.22 8.63 -0.42
CA VAL A 139 13.63 8.23 -0.21
C VAL A 139 13.80 6.89 0.49
N THR A 140 12.74 6.36 1.13
CA THR A 140 12.80 5.08 1.86
C THR A 140 11.93 3.99 1.26
N GLY A 141 11.00 4.33 0.37
CA GLY A 141 10.05 3.38 -0.17
C GLY A 141 9.09 2.78 0.88
N LEU A 142 8.89 3.40 2.04
CA LEU A 142 7.92 2.97 3.06
C LEU A 142 6.51 2.86 2.49
N ARG A 143 5.72 1.90 3.00
CA ARG A 143 4.28 1.93 2.76
C ARG A 143 3.67 3.10 3.53
N ILE A 144 2.63 3.72 2.96
CA ILE A 144 1.94 4.83 3.65
C ILE A 144 1.46 4.43 5.05
N SER A 145 0.94 3.21 5.22
CA SER A 145 0.51 2.71 6.53
C SER A 145 1.67 2.53 7.51
N GLU A 146 2.84 2.12 7.05
CA GLU A 146 4.05 2.00 7.86
C GLU A 146 4.53 3.40 8.29
N ALA A 147 4.63 4.34 7.36
CA ALA A 147 5.04 5.71 7.65
C ALA A 147 4.08 6.40 8.64
N LEU A 148 2.78 6.22 8.48
CA LEU A 148 1.77 6.80 9.40
C LEU A 148 1.74 6.12 10.77
N ALA A 149 2.20 4.88 10.89
CA ALA A 149 2.28 4.16 12.17
C ALA A 149 3.48 4.57 13.02
N LEU A 150 4.48 5.24 12.43
CA LEU A 150 5.70 5.65 13.14
C LEU A 150 5.39 6.56 14.34
N ASP A 151 6.08 6.27 15.42
CA ASP A 151 6.18 7.13 16.58
C ASP A 151 7.51 7.89 16.55
N ARG A 152 7.65 8.93 17.39
CA ARG A 152 8.90 9.69 17.54
C ARG A 152 10.09 8.78 17.90
N ASP A 153 9.86 7.86 18.84
CA ASP A 153 10.88 6.95 19.38
C ASP A 153 11.28 5.84 18.38
N ASP A 154 10.65 5.79 17.21
CA ASP A 154 11.06 4.91 16.12
C ASP A 154 12.23 5.47 15.31
N LEU A 155 12.52 6.78 15.46
CA LEU A 155 13.68 7.44 14.85
C LEU A 155 14.83 7.46 15.86
N ASP A 156 15.88 6.68 15.59
CA ASP A 156 17.15 6.76 16.27
C ASP A 156 18.06 7.69 15.48
N THR A 157 18.26 8.90 15.98
CA THR A 157 19.05 9.94 15.32
C THR A 157 20.55 9.68 15.42
N ASP A 158 21.01 8.99 16.48
CA ASP A 158 22.41 8.73 16.74
C ASP A 158 22.92 7.61 15.84
N LEU A 159 22.12 6.55 15.66
CA LEU A 159 22.43 5.45 14.76
C LEU A 159 22.01 5.71 13.31
N GLY A 160 21.22 6.76 13.04
CA GLY A 160 20.68 7.04 11.71
C GLY A 160 19.73 5.94 11.23
N VAL A 161 18.87 5.42 12.11
CA VAL A 161 18.01 4.27 11.81
C VAL A 161 16.55 4.56 12.12
N LEU A 162 15.66 4.08 11.26
CA LEU A 162 14.21 4.12 11.45
C LEU A 162 13.68 2.72 11.73
N ARG A 163 13.01 2.52 12.86
CA ARG A 163 12.38 1.25 13.24
C ARG A 163 10.96 1.17 12.68
N VAL A 164 10.70 0.22 11.82
CA VAL A 164 9.36 -0.06 11.27
C VAL A 164 8.75 -1.23 12.03
N ARG A 165 7.85 -0.95 12.98
CA ARG A 165 7.28 -1.95 13.91
C ARG A 165 6.16 -2.80 13.31
N GLN A 166 5.43 -2.30 12.33
CA GLN A 166 4.24 -2.97 11.78
C GLN A 166 4.42 -3.31 10.30
N GLY A 167 5.34 -4.23 10.00
CA GLY A 167 5.38 -4.86 8.70
C GLY A 167 4.19 -5.82 8.50
N LYS A 168 3.95 -6.23 7.26
CA LYS A 168 3.00 -7.32 6.96
C LYS A 168 3.40 -8.55 7.77
N LEU A 169 2.47 -9.12 8.54
CA LEU A 169 2.68 -10.24 9.49
C LEU A 169 3.42 -9.87 10.79
N GLY A 170 3.38 -8.61 11.23
CA GLY A 170 3.97 -8.19 12.50
C GLY A 170 5.51 -8.19 12.55
N LYS A 171 6.18 -8.32 11.40
CA LYS A 171 7.65 -8.31 11.34
C LYS A 171 8.18 -6.88 11.48
N GLU A 172 9.09 -6.70 12.43
CA GLU A 172 9.86 -5.46 12.57
C GLU A 172 11.07 -5.46 11.63
N ARG A 173 11.45 -4.27 11.15
CA ARG A 173 12.69 -4.07 10.41
C ARG A 173 13.30 -2.72 10.71
N LEU A 174 14.62 -2.65 10.62
CA LEU A 174 15.36 -1.41 10.71
C LEU A 174 15.69 -0.90 9.31
N LEU A 175 15.46 0.38 9.08
CA LEU A 175 15.81 1.06 7.83
C LEU A 175 16.93 2.04 8.12
N PRO A 176 18.14 1.85 7.55
CA PRO A 176 19.19 2.85 7.63
C PRO A 176 18.76 4.09 6.84
N LEU A 177 19.02 5.26 7.39
CA LEU A 177 18.73 6.56 6.79
C LEU A 177 20.05 7.26 6.46
N ASP A 178 20.06 7.96 5.33
CA ASP A 178 21.12 8.91 5.02
C ASP A 178 21.10 10.07 6.04
N GLN A 179 22.28 10.65 6.34
CA GLN A 179 22.41 11.73 7.31
C GLN A 179 21.55 12.94 6.95
N SER A 180 21.36 13.23 5.66
CA SER A 180 20.49 14.32 5.21
C SER A 180 19.02 14.08 5.60
N VAL A 181 18.55 12.83 5.52
CA VAL A 181 17.18 12.43 5.92
C VAL A 181 17.02 12.55 7.44
N VAL A 182 18.02 12.14 8.22
CA VAL A 182 18.02 12.30 9.68
C VAL A 182 17.92 13.79 10.05
N THR A 183 18.71 14.63 9.39
CA THR A 183 18.70 16.08 9.61
C THR A 183 17.34 16.70 9.31
N GLU A 184 16.72 16.35 8.17
CA GLU A 184 15.39 16.83 7.80
C GLU A 184 14.30 16.37 8.80
N LEU A 185 14.34 15.09 9.22
CA LEU A 185 13.40 14.57 10.22
C LEU A 185 13.57 15.24 11.60
N THR A 186 14.79 15.50 12.01
CA THR A 186 15.09 16.21 13.27
C THR A 186 14.59 17.65 13.21
N GLY A 187 14.84 18.34 12.11
CA GLY A 187 14.33 19.69 11.86
C GLY A 187 12.78 19.72 11.86
N TYR A 188 12.17 18.72 11.22
CA TYR A 188 10.71 18.55 11.26
C TYR A 188 10.19 18.38 12.69
N LEU A 189 10.79 17.49 13.48
CA LEU A 189 10.37 17.25 14.86
C LEU A 189 10.48 18.49 15.72
N THR A 190 11.57 19.24 15.59
CA THR A 190 11.80 20.49 16.33
C THR A 190 10.73 21.53 16.00
N GLU A 191 10.49 21.78 14.71
CA GLU A 191 9.51 22.77 14.28
C GLU A 191 8.07 22.33 14.56
N ARG A 192 7.77 21.05 14.41
CA ARG A 192 6.49 20.45 14.77
C ARG A 192 6.17 20.69 16.24
N ASP A 193 7.13 20.33 17.13
CA ASP A 193 6.93 20.44 18.57
C ASP A 193 6.81 21.92 19.03
N ARG A 194 7.53 22.82 18.35
CA ARG A 194 7.38 24.27 18.55
C ARG A 194 5.97 24.74 18.20
N LEU A 195 5.42 24.28 17.06
CA LEU A 195 4.10 24.68 16.58
C LEU A 195 2.94 24.15 17.46
N ILE A 196 3.07 22.95 18.00
CA ILE A 196 2.04 22.32 18.86
C ILE A 196 2.24 22.62 20.35
N GLY A 197 3.38 23.19 20.74
CA GLY A 197 3.69 23.57 22.10
C GLY A 197 4.13 22.44 23.03
N HIS A 198 4.23 21.20 22.54
CA HIS A 198 4.66 20.03 23.31
C HIS A 198 5.14 18.89 22.38
N PRO A 199 5.97 17.96 22.87
CA PRO A 199 6.33 16.76 22.13
C PRO A 199 5.10 15.87 21.92
N ALA A 200 4.88 15.39 20.68
CA ALA A 200 3.81 14.44 20.37
C ALA A 200 4.40 13.07 20.07
N LYS A 201 3.75 12.01 20.57
CA LYS A 201 4.18 10.62 20.36
C LYS A 201 4.18 10.21 18.87
N PRO A 202 3.12 10.44 18.06
CA PRO A 202 3.15 10.10 16.64
C PRO A 202 4.21 10.93 15.90
N LEU A 203 4.95 10.32 14.97
CA LEU A 203 5.91 11.03 14.14
C LEU A 203 5.19 12.08 13.28
N PHE A 204 4.15 11.68 12.55
CA PHE A 204 3.37 12.57 11.69
C PHE A 204 2.02 12.91 12.31
N VAL A 205 1.76 14.20 12.48
CA VAL A 205 0.57 14.70 13.19
C VAL A 205 -0.25 15.68 12.34
N THR A 206 -1.52 15.83 12.72
CA THR A 206 -2.44 16.84 12.18
C THR A 206 -2.27 18.18 12.93
N ASP A 207 -2.94 19.24 12.45
CA ASP A 207 -3.03 20.54 13.15
C ASP A 207 -3.59 20.43 14.60
N LYS A 208 -4.18 19.29 14.96
CA LYS A 208 -4.69 18.98 16.32
C LYS A 208 -3.75 18.12 17.15
N ALA A 209 -2.48 17.99 16.76
CA ALA A 209 -1.48 17.13 17.40
C ALA A 209 -1.87 15.63 17.46
N THR A 210 -2.86 15.19 16.69
CA THR A 210 -3.26 13.78 16.56
C THR A 210 -2.56 13.13 15.38
N ARG A 211 -2.38 11.80 15.43
CA ARG A 211 -1.78 11.04 14.33
C ARG A 211 -2.45 11.32 12.98
N LEU A 212 -1.65 11.59 11.96
CA LEU A 212 -2.15 11.80 10.61
C LEU A 212 -2.80 10.52 10.07
N THR A 213 -4.00 10.65 9.49
CA THR A 213 -4.75 9.50 8.95
C THR A 213 -4.40 9.24 7.47
N ASP A 214 -4.56 8.00 7.01
CA ASP A 214 -4.34 7.61 5.60
C ASP A 214 -5.24 8.44 4.64
N CYS A 215 -6.49 8.67 5.02
CA CYS A 215 -7.41 9.50 4.24
C CYS A 215 -6.90 10.94 4.10
N SER A 216 -6.43 11.55 5.18
CA SER A 216 -5.88 12.92 5.17
C SER A 216 -4.58 13.00 4.36
N ALA A 217 -3.67 12.04 4.53
CA ALA A 217 -2.43 12.00 3.77
C ALA A 217 -2.68 11.89 2.27
N ARG A 218 -3.57 10.98 1.84
CA ARG A 218 -3.94 10.80 0.42
C ARG A 218 -4.63 12.03 -0.16
N TYR A 219 -5.50 12.66 0.63
CA TYR A 219 -6.18 13.89 0.20
C TYR A 219 -5.18 15.02 -0.02
N ASN A 220 -4.27 15.26 0.91
CA ASN A 220 -3.26 16.31 0.81
C ASN A 220 -2.26 16.01 -0.33
N PHE A 221 -1.87 14.75 -0.53
CA PHE A 221 -1.05 14.34 -1.67
C PHE A 221 -1.75 14.63 -3.01
N ALA A 222 -3.03 14.29 -3.12
CA ALA A 222 -3.80 14.57 -4.32
C ALA A 222 -3.87 16.08 -4.61
N ARG A 223 -4.06 16.92 -3.58
CA ARG A 223 -4.05 18.39 -3.71
C ARG A 223 -2.69 18.91 -4.18
N ALA A 224 -1.59 18.45 -3.59
CA ALA A 224 -0.25 18.83 -4.03
C ALA A 224 -0.02 18.45 -5.51
N CYS A 225 -0.39 17.22 -5.91
CA CYS A 225 -0.28 16.77 -7.30
C CYS A 225 -1.20 17.56 -8.25
N GLN A 226 -2.37 18.02 -7.81
CA GLN A 226 -3.27 18.87 -8.60
C GLN A 226 -2.67 20.24 -8.85
N GLN A 227 -2.01 20.84 -7.85
CA GLN A 227 -1.36 22.16 -7.98
C GLN A 227 -0.25 22.16 -9.03
N ILE A 228 0.44 21.06 -9.23
CA ILE A 228 1.53 20.91 -10.20
C ILE A 228 1.09 20.21 -11.50
N GLY A 229 -0.21 20.01 -11.71
CA GLY A 229 -0.75 19.42 -12.94
C GLY A 229 -0.60 17.91 -13.10
N LEU A 230 -0.05 17.19 -12.12
CA LEU A 230 0.10 15.72 -12.16
C LEU A 230 -1.22 14.96 -11.95
N ARG A 231 -2.23 15.60 -11.38
CA ARG A 231 -3.57 15.00 -11.18
C ARG A 231 -4.65 15.95 -11.66
N THR A 232 -5.67 15.38 -12.29
CA THR A 232 -6.84 16.14 -12.73
C THR A 232 -7.83 16.28 -11.57
N HIS A 233 -8.32 17.49 -11.34
CA HIS A 233 -9.43 17.74 -10.43
C HIS A 233 -10.71 17.10 -10.98
N GLN A 234 -11.46 16.39 -10.11
CA GLN A 234 -12.75 15.81 -10.46
C GLN A 234 -13.80 16.20 -9.41
N PRO A 235 -14.94 16.81 -9.82
CA PRO A 235 -15.94 17.33 -8.88
C PRO A 235 -16.56 16.25 -7.98
N TYR A 236 -16.64 15.01 -8.44
CA TYR A 236 -17.24 13.89 -7.70
C TYR A 236 -16.23 12.97 -6.99
N CYS A 237 -14.94 13.24 -7.09
CA CYS A 237 -13.90 12.42 -6.49
C CYS A 237 -12.90 13.30 -5.73
N LYS A 238 -12.93 13.23 -4.41
CA LYS A 238 -12.05 14.03 -3.51
C LYS A 238 -10.57 13.93 -3.85
N HIS A 239 -10.15 12.80 -4.42
CA HIS A 239 -8.75 12.55 -4.74
C HIS A 239 -8.42 12.74 -6.23
N GLY A 240 -9.42 12.89 -7.12
CA GLY A 240 -9.21 12.91 -8.56
C GLY A 240 -8.63 11.59 -9.09
N ARG A 241 -8.26 11.55 -10.38
CA ARG A 241 -7.52 10.44 -11.00
C ARG A 241 -6.08 10.88 -11.30
N GLY A 242 -5.15 9.94 -11.26
CA GLY A 242 -3.74 10.20 -11.58
C GLY A 242 -2.78 9.49 -10.63
N PRO A 243 -1.51 9.86 -10.65
CA PRO A 243 -0.45 9.28 -9.84
C PRO A 243 -0.78 9.28 -8.34
N ARG A 244 -0.39 8.23 -7.62
CA ARG A 244 -0.78 7.97 -6.22
C ARG A 244 0.42 8.09 -5.30
N ILE A 245 0.17 8.33 -4.01
CA ILE A 245 1.24 8.34 -3.00
C ILE A 245 2.00 7.00 -2.95
N HIS A 246 1.34 5.88 -3.25
CA HIS A 246 2.00 4.56 -3.31
C HIS A 246 2.98 4.44 -4.47
N ASP A 247 2.81 5.24 -5.51
CA ASP A 247 3.70 5.26 -6.67
C ASP A 247 5.07 5.88 -6.32
N LEU A 248 5.20 6.66 -5.21
CA LEU A 248 6.50 7.08 -4.66
C LEU A 248 7.37 5.87 -4.27
N ARG A 249 6.75 4.88 -3.61
CA ARG A 249 7.45 3.64 -3.27
C ARG A 249 7.82 2.83 -4.52
N HIS A 250 6.96 2.81 -5.53
CA HIS A 250 7.29 2.18 -6.82
C HIS A 250 8.47 2.88 -7.48
N SER A 251 8.49 4.22 -7.46
CA SER A 251 9.61 5.01 -8.00
C SER A 251 10.91 4.75 -7.26
N PHE A 252 10.87 4.67 -5.92
CA PHE A 252 12.05 4.29 -5.12
C PHE A 252 12.60 2.93 -5.54
N ALA A 253 11.75 1.90 -5.65
CA ALA A 253 12.18 0.56 -6.02
C ALA A 253 12.79 0.53 -7.44
N VAL A 254 12.13 1.17 -8.40
CA VAL A 254 12.60 1.25 -9.79
C VAL A 254 13.93 1.99 -9.89
N LYS A 255 14.05 3.17 -9.27
CA LYS A 255 15.29 3.95 -9.27
C LYS A 255 16.46 3.19 -8.63
N THR A 256 16.19 2.46 -7.54
CA THR A 256 17.19 1.59 -6.92
C THR A 256 17.67 0.50 -7.87
N MET A 257 16.77 -0.16 -8.57
CA MET A 257 17.13 -1.19 -9.56
C MET A 257 17.88 -0.62 -10.76
N ILE A 258 17.46 0.52 -11.32
CA ILE A 258 18.19 1.23 -12.40
C ILE A 258 19.60 1.57 -11.92
N GLY A 259 19.75 2.02 -10.68
CA GLY A 259 21.07 2.31 -10.09
C GLY A 259 21.99 1.07 -10.08
N TRP A 260 21.47 -0.13 -9.80
CA TRP A 260 22.30 -1.35 -9.84
C TRP A 260 22.81 -1.67 -11.23
N TYR A 261 21.95 -1.60 -12.25
CA TYR A 261 22.37 -1.83 -13.63
C TYR A 261 23.43 -0.82 -14.07
N ARG A 262 23.26 0.45 -13.74
CA ARG A 262 24.20 1.53 -14.08
C ARG A 262 25.54 1.41 -13.34
N THR A 263 25.54 0.84 -12.13
CA THR A 263 26.77 0.65 -11.32
C THR A 263 27.37 -0.74 -11.41
N GLY A 264 26.87 -1.60 -12.30
CA GLY A 264 27.40 -2.94 -12.54
C GLY A 264 27.15 -3.94 -11.40
N LYS A 265 26.26 -3.64 -10.44
CA LYS A 265 25.91 -4.58 -9.36
C LYS A 265 25.12 -5.76 -9.90
N ASP A 266 25.20 -6.90 -9.20
CA ASP A 266 24.43 -8.09 -9.56
C ASP A 266 22.95 -7.94 -9.15
N PRO A 267 22.01 -7.79 -10.10
CA PRO A 267 20.60 -7.57 -9.79
C PRO A 267 19.96 -8.75 -9.06
N ALA A 268 20.40 -9.99 -9.29
CA ALA A 268 19.84 -11.17 -8.62
C ALA A 268 20.12 -11.13 -7.10
N ARG A 269 21.35 -10.78 -6.74
CA ARG A 269 21.77 -10.63 -5.34
C ARG A 269 21.10 -9.42 -4.67
N GLU A 270 21.08 -8.28 -5.35
CA GLU A 270 20.51 -7.03 -4.81
C GLU A 270 18.99 -7.08 -4.70
N MET A 271 18.30 -7.85 -5.56
CA MET A 271 16.85 -8.04 -5.50
C MET A 271 16.38 -8.63 -4.17
N ILE A 272 17.12 -9.59 -3.63
CA ILE A 272 16.81 -10.20 -2.32
C ILE A 272 16.91 -9.14 -1.21
N ARG A 273 17.95 -8.31 -1.26
CA ARG A 273 18.16 -7.21 -0.30
C ARG A 273 17.04 -6.18 -0.38
N LEU A 274 16.65 -5.75 -1.59
CA LEU A 274 15.56 -4.82 -1.79
C LEU A 274 14.22 -5.40 -1.34
N THR A 275 13.95 -6.68 -1.62
CA THR A 275 12.75 -7.38 -1.17
C THR A 275 12.63 -7.35 0.35
N THR A 276 13.73 -7.63 1.05
CA THR A 276 13.82 -7.59 2.52
C THR A 276 13.66 -6.15 3.03
N TYR A 277 14.38 -5.20 2.45
CA TYR A 277 14.31 -3.79 2.81
C TYR A 277 12.89 -3.23 2.67
N LEU A 278 12.22 -3.52 1.56
CA LEU A 278 10.84 -3.12 1.33
C LEU A 278 9.83 -3.90 2.18
N GLY A 279 10.20 -5.02 2.78
CA GLY A 279 9.30 -5.89 3.55
C GLY A 279 8.23 -6.53 2.63
N HIS A 280 8.62 -7.02 1.46
CA HIS A 280 7.77 -7.85 0.62
C HIS A 280 7.79 -9.28 1.15
N SER A 281 6.61 -9.87 1.36
CA SER A 281 6.48 -11.28 1.76
C SER A 281 6.67 -12.25 0.59
N ASP A 282 6.56 -11.73 -0.64
CA ASP A 282 6.69 -12.48 -1.88
C ASP A 282 7.60 -11.70 -2.85
N PRO A 283 8.72 -12.29 -3.29
CA PRO A 283 9.65 -11.67 -4.24
C PRO A 283 8.99 -11.28 -5.58
N SER A 284 7.94 -11.98 -6.01
CA SER A 284 7.19 -11.68 -7.24
C SER A 284 6.69 -10.23 -7.28
N ASN A 285 6.39 -9.65 -6.10
CA ASN A 285 5.99 -8.24 -5.98
C ASN A 285 7.13 -7.26 -6.32
N THR A 286 8.38 -7.71 -6.26
CA THR A 286 9.55 -6.91 -6.65
C THR A 286 9.91 -7.18 -8.12
N TYR A 287 9.86 -8.42 -8.57
CA TYR A 287 10.10 -8.79 -9.98
C TYR A 287 9.12 -8.14 -10.94
N TRP A 288 7.88 -7.89 -10.52
CA TRP A 288 6.88 -7.20 -11.34
C TRP A 288 7.37 -5.83 -11.87
N TYR A 289 8.29 -5.15 -11.18
CA TYR A 289 8.85 -3.88 -11.66
C TYR A 289 9.66 -4.03 -12.94
N LEU A 290 10.32 -5.16 -13.15
CA LEU A 290 11.10 -5.44 -14.38
C LEU A 290 10.17 -5.48 -15.60
N GLU A 291 8.97 -6.04 -15.46
CA GLU A 291 7.99 -6.11 -16.54
C GLU A 291 7.25 -4.78 -16.76
N ALA A 292 7.09 -4.00 -15.69
CA ALA A 292 6.27 -2.79 -15.70
C ALA A 292 7.00 -1.56 -16.26
N VAL A 293 8.35 -1.56 -16.29
CA VAL A 293 9.18 -0.40 -16.62
C VAL A 293 10.10 -0.72 -17.80
N PRO A 294 9.84 -0.14 -19.01
CA PRO A 294 10.63 -0.43 -20.22
C PRO A 294 12.14 -0.20 -20.02
N GLU A 295 12.55 0.88 -19.38
CA GLU A 295 13.98 1.16 -19.14
C GLU A 295 14.69 0.05 -18.36
N LEU A 296 14.03 -0.58 -17.38
CA LEU A 296 14.59 -1.72 -16.65
C LEU A 296 14.72 -2.95 -17.54
N LEU A 297 13.77 -3.16 -18.44
CA LEU A 297 13.84 -4.28 -19.40
C LEU A 297 14.99 -4.07 -20.38
N ASP A 298 15.15 -2.86 -20.91
CA ASP A 298 16.25 -2.52 -21.82
C ASP A 298 17.63 -2.74 -21.17
N LEU A 299 17.80 -2.28 -19.92
CA LEU A 299 19.01 -2.47 -19.14
C LEU A 299 19.30 -3.96 -18.85
N ALA A 300 18.26 -4.74 -18.55
CA ALA A 300 18.38 -6.18 -18.34
C ALA A 300 18.78 -6.91 -19.62
N MET A 301 18.21 -6.55 -20.77
CA MET A 301 18.56 -7.10 -22.07
C MET A 301 20.00 -6.75 -22.46
N ALA A 302 20.41 -5.50 -22.32
CA ALA A 302 21.78 -5.06 -22.59
C ALA A 302 22.81 -5.86 -21.77
N ARG A 303 22.53 -6.11 -20.49
CA ARG A 303 23.40 -6.93 -19.62
C ARG A 303 23.43 -8.40 -20.06
N ALA A 304 22.28 -8.99 -20.42
CA ALA A 304 22.20 -10.36 -20.89
C ALA A 304 23.04 -10.57 -22.16
N THR A 305 22.99 -9.59 -23.09
CA THR A 305 23.77 -9.60 -24.31
C THR A 305 25.27 -9.48 -24.03
N ALA A 306 25.68 -8.62 -23.11
CA ALA A 306 27.07 -8.46 -22.71
C ALA A 306 27.65 -9.75 -22.08
N ASN A 307 26.90 -10.42 -21.21
CA ASN A 307 27.31 -11.65 -20.54
C ASN A 307 27.21 -12.87 -21.47
N GLY A 308 26.32 -12.88 -22.46
CA GLY A 308 26.18 -13.96 -23.44
C GLY A 308 27.32 -14.01 -24.49
N GLY A 309 28.02 -12.89 -24.71
CA GLY A 309 29.19 -12.81 -25.58
C GLY A 309 30.46 -13.48 -25.01
N GLU A 310 30.55 -13.62 -23.68
CA GLU A 310 31.68 -14.26 -23.00
C GLU A 310 31.55 -15.81 -22.91
N ALA A 311 30.37 -16.37 -23.15
CA ALA A 311 30.09 -17.80 -23.00
C ALA A 311 30.36 -18.62 -24.30
N TYR A 312 30.78 -17.96 -25.39
CA TYR A 312 31.06 -18.59 -26.69
C TYR A 312 32.46 -18.26 -27.24
N GLN A 313 33.44 -17.96 -26.37
CA GLN A 313 34.85 -17.90 -26.75
C GLN A 313 35.67 -19.02 -26.11
#